data_dfe3fd206cdf11e493f04abbf2d48c81
#
_entry.id   dfe3fd206cdf11e493f04abbf2d48c81
#
_cell.length_a   1.000
_cell.length_b   1.000
_cell.length_c   1.000
_cell.angle_alpha   90.00
_cell.angle_beta   90.00
_cell.angle_gamma   90.00
#
_symmetry.space_group_name_H-M   'P 1'
#
loop_
_entity.id
_entity.type
_entity.pdbx_description
1 polymer ?
#
loop_
_entity_poly.entity_id
_entity_poly.type
_entity_poly.pdbx_seq_one_letter_code
_entity_poly.pdbx_strand_id
1 'polypeptide(L)'
;MSVTEQPPSGDPREALHDRIAADSLTTRRDYLRIVTTVSGGLAVGGLGVAAGILPRHGDPDDDRTPSPKRIAAQLLPGESVAFHYPDEEDKAVAVRLDDGTLAGYSAICTHLACAVLWRKDRGSEGELYCPCHEGVFDARTGEVTAGPPPRALPKVVLIEQADGSIWAIGTTRSGESVEQGLCRRFRADRPDLASRIGCPAVEGGGAEGPAAAEPGTARTEPRTEAETPGRRT
;
A
#
# COMPACT_ATOMS: atom_id res chain seq x y z
N MET A 1 17.58 22.95 -71.52
CA MET A 1 16.66 23.95 -70.99
C MET A 1 16.88 23.99 -69.51
N SER A 2 17.69 24.95 -69.01
CA SER A 2 17.98 25.12 -67.61
C SER A 2 16.90 25.99 -66.98
N VAL A 3 16.17 25.42 -66.05
CA VAL A 3 15.21 26.17 -65.23
C VAL A 3 16.01 26.80 -64.10
N THR A 4 16.20 28.11 -64.19
CA THR A 4 16.79 28.91 -63.12
C THR A 4 15.70 29.14 -62.09
N GLU A 5 15.80 28.43 -60.99
CA GLU A 5 14.96 28.63 -59.81
C GLU A 5 15.40 29.92 -59.12
N GLN A 6 14.57 30.92 -59.21
CA GLN A 6 14.78 32.22 -58.61
C GLN A 6 14.48 32.13 -57.12
N PRO A 7 15.36 32.56 -56.21
CA PRO A 7 15.09 32.51 -54.79
C PRO A 7 13.95 33.48 -54.42
N PRO A 8 13.07 33.09 -53.47
CA PRO A 8 11.97 33.96 -53.08
C PRO A 8 12.52 35.23 -52.41
N SER A 9 12.21 36.37 -53.03
CA SER A 9 12.50 37.71 -52.52
C SER A 9 11.44 38.07 -51.47
N GLY A 10 11.65 37.64 -50.24
CA GLY A 10 10.84 38.02 -49.08
C GLY A 10 11.74 38.27 -47.89
N ASP A 11 11.49 39.36 -47.14
CA ASP A 11 12.18 39.63 -45.89
C ASP A 11 12.02 38.43 -44.94
N PRO A 12 13.10 37.86 -44.36
CA PRO A 12 13.01 36.78 -43.41
C PRO A 12 12.10 37.05 -42.22
N ARG A 13 11.87 38.33 -41.92
CA ARG A 13 10.94 38.77 -40.87
C ARG A 13 9.47 38.63 -41.30
N GLU A 14 9.14 38.89 -42.56
CA GLU A 14 7.78 38.69 -43.10
C GLU A 14 7.43 37.19 -43.16
N ALA A 15 8.36 36.35 -43.60
CA ALA A 15 8.17 34.91 -43.62
C ALA A 15 8.02 34.31 -42.20
N LEU A 16 8.65 34.89 -41.18
CA LEU A 16 8.46 34.51 -39.80
C LEU A 16 7.09 34.95 -39.25
N HIS A 17 6.67 36.15 -39.57
CA HIS A 17 5.35 36.69 -39.21
C HIS A 17 4.21 35.85 -39.82
N ASP A 18 4.34 35.45 -41.08
CA ASP A 18 3.34 34.59 -41.75
C ASP A 18 3.29 33.18 -41.14
N ARG A 19 4.41 32.62 -40.73
CA ARG A 19 4.45 31.35 -40.02
C ARG A 19 3.80 31.42 -38.62
N ILE A 20 4.08 32.48 -37.87
CA ILE A 20 3.47 32.71 -36.56
C ILE A 20 1.95 32.97 -36.70
N ALA A 21 1.55 33.71 -37.74
CA ALA A 21 0.14 33.93 -38.03
C ALA A 21 -0.61 32.65 -38.44
N ALA A 22 0.05 31.78 -39.22
CA ALA A 22 -0.52 30.46 -39.57
C ALA A 22 -0.64 29.54 -38.36
N ASP A 23 0.32 29.53 -37.44
CA ASP A 23 0.24 28.74 -36.18
C ASP A 23 -0.80 29.27 -35.19
N SER A 24 -1.16 30.57 -35.29
CA SER A 24 -2.19 31.17 -34.42
C SER A 24 -3.63 30.97 -34.92
N LEU A 25 -3.82 30.26 -36.04
CA LEU A 25 -5.14 29.96 -36.62
C LEU A 25 -5.86 28.78 -35.98
N THR A 26 -5.43 28.33 -34.80
CA THR A 26 -6.32 27.50 -33.96
C THR A 26 -7.45 28.40 -33.47
N THR A 27 -8.53 28.45 -34.24
CA THR A 27 -9.69 29.26 -33.89
C THR A 27 -10.25 28.75 -32.54
N ARG A 28 -10.89 29.66 -31.76
CA ARG A 28 -11.61 29.24 -30.54
C ARG A 28 -12.49 28.02 -30.75
N ARG A 29 -12.99 27.85 -31.98
CA ARG A 29 -13.81 26.73 -32.38
C ARG A 29 -13.03 25.40 -32.46
N ASP A 30 -11.79 25.43 -32.95
CA ASP A 30 -10.94 24.23 -33.03
C ASP A 30 -10.39 23.86 -31.66
N TYR A 31 -10.04 24.87 -30.85
CA TYR A 31 -9.71 24.63 -29.42
C TYR A 31 -10.86 23.96 -28.68
N LEU A 32 -12.10 24.46 -28.81
CA LEU A 32 -13.26 23.86 -28.19
C LEU A 32 -13.53 22.44 -28.71
N ARG A 33 -13.31 22.17 -29.99
CA ARG A 33 -13.43 20.81 -30.55
C ARG A 33 -12.39 19.86 -29.94
N ILE A 34 -11.14 20.28 -29.86
CA ILE A 34 -10.06 19.49 -29.27
C ILE A 34 -10.36 19.22 -27.79
N VAL A 35 -10.72 20.24 -27.03
CA VAL A 35 -11.08 20.08 -25.62
C VAL A 35 -12.25 19.13 -25.43
N THR A 36 -13.31 19.25 -26.25
CA THR A 36 -14.50 18.38 -26.14
C THR A 36 -14.18 16.94 -26.53
N THR A 37 -13.37 16.70 -27.54
CA THR A 37 -12.99 15.34 -27.95
C THR A 37 -12.06 14.68 -26.94
N VAL A 38 -11.08 15.41 -26.41
CA VAL A 38 -10.16 14.89 -25.39
C VAL A 38 -10.91 14.62 -24.08
N SER A 39 -11.72 15.59 -23.62
CA SER A 39 -12.50 15.44 -22.38
C SER A 39 -13.56 14.33 -22.48
N GLY A 40 -14.23 14.23 -23.64
CA GLY A 40 -15.19 13.15 -23.91
C GLY A 40 -14.51 11.78 -23.95
N GLY A 41 -13.35 11.70 -24.59
CA GLY A 41 -12.54 10.46 -24.63
C GLY A 41 -12.07 10.00 -23.25
N LEU A 42 -11.61 10.94 -22.42
CA LEU A 42 -11.20 10.67 -21.04
C LEU A 42 -12.39 10.25 -20.17
N ALA A 43 -13.57 10.86 -20.33
CA ALA A 43 -14.77 10.51 -19.57
C ALA A 43 -15.26 9.09 -19.94
N VAL A 44 -15.33 8.77 -21.24
CA VAL A 44 -15.75 7.44 -21.70
C VAL A 44 -14.70 6.38 -21.35
N GLY A 45 -13.41 6.69 -21.53
CA GLY A 45 -12.30 5.81 -21.13
C GLY A 45 -12.27 5.57 -19.63
N GLY A 46 -12.45 6.62 -18.82
CA GLY A 46 -12.53 6.52 -17.35
C GLY A 46 -13.71 5.68 -16.87
N LEU A 47 -14.88 5.84 -17.49
CA LEU A 47 -16.07 5.00 -17.22
C LEU A 47 -15.83 3.54 -17.61
N GLY A 48 -15.17 3.27 -18.75
CA GLY A 48 -14.82 1.92 -19.16
C GLY A 48 -13.84 1.24 -18.21
N VAL A 49 -12.83 1.96 -17.76
CA VAL A 49 -11.86 1.48 -16.76
C VAL A 49 -12.54 1.27 -15.41
N ALA A 50 -13.38 2.21 -14.97
CA ALA A 50 -14.13 2.07 -13.71
C ALA A 50 -15.08 0.88 -13.76
N ALA A 51 -15.82 0.70 -14.84
CA ALA A 51 -16.73 -0.45 -15.03
C ALA A 51 -15.98 -1.79 -15.10
N GLY A 52 -14.72 -1.80 -15.55
CA GLY A 52 -13.88 -3.00 -15.59
C GLY A 52 -13.15 -3.30 -14.29
N ILE A 53 -12.89 -2.29 -13.46
CA ILE A 53 -12.15 -2.42 -12.20
C ILE A 53 -13.09 -2.58 -10.99
N LEU A 54 -14.24 -1.86 -10.97
CA LEU A 54 -15.18 -1.93 -9.85
C LEU A 54 -15.71 -3.34 -9.55
N PRO A 55 -16.04 -4.20 -10.54
CA PRO A 55 -16.44 -5.57 -10.23
C PRO A 55 -15.31 -6.44 -9.67
N ARG A 56 -14.03 -6.08 -9.95
CA ARG A 56 -12.88 -6.84 -9.46
C ARG A 56 -12.48 -6.49 -8.03
N HIS A 57 -12.84 -5.31 -7.55
CA HIS A 57 -12.53 -4.85 -6.19
C HIS A 57 -13.72 -4.92 -5.23
N GLY A 58 -14.86 -5.38 -5.69
CA GLY A 58 -16.09 -5.43 -4.92
C GLY A 58 -16.85 -6.75 -5.04
N ASP A 59 -16.15 -7.86 -5.35
CA ASP A 59 -16.77 -9.17 -5.27
C ASP A 59 -17.20 -9.40 -3.82
N PRO A 60 -18.52 -9.55 -3.54
CA PRO A 60 -18.98 -9.93 -2.21
C PRO A 60 -18.43 -11.29 -1.76
N ASP A 61 -17.80 -12.03 -2.64
CA ASP A 61 -17.10 -13.29 -2.38
C ASP A 61 -15.68 -13.11 -1.77
N ASP A 62 -15.13 -11.90 -1.79
CA ASP A 62 -13.81 -11.61 -1.21
C ASP A 62 -13.78 -11.66 0.33
N ASP A 63 -14.94 -11.77 0.96
CA ASP A 63 -15.08 -11.97 2.41
C ASP A 63 -15.31 -13.46 2.79
N ARG A 64 -15.22 -14.38 1.81
CA ARG A 64 -15.30 -15.82 2.11
C ARG A 64 -14.11 -16.25 2.94
N THR A 65 -14.38 -17.02 3.98
CA THR A 65 -13.32 -17.64 4.77
C THR A 65 -12.48 -18.54 3.87
N PRO A 66 -11.19 -18.21 3.64
CA PRO A 66 -10.36 -19.06 2.81
C PRO A 66 -10.28 -20.45 3.41
N SER A 67 -10.30 -21.46 2.54
CA SER A 67 -10.20 -22.86 2.96
C SER A 67 -8.88 -23.12 3.68
N PRO A 68 -8.86 -23.90 4.77
CA PRO A 68 -7.62 -24.31 5.40
C PRO A 68 -6.68 -24.97 4.39
N LYS A 69 -5.42 -24.54 4.37
CA LYS A 69 -4.39 -25.04 3.44
C LYS A 69 -3.23 -25.64 4.23
N ARG A 70 -2.87 -26.89 3.96
CA ARG A 70 -1.65 -27.49 4.51
C ARG A 70 -0.44 -26.84 3.82
N ILE A 71 0.46 -26.26 4.60
CA ILE A 71 1.62 -25.52 4.08
C ILE A 71 2.95 -26.28 4.29
N ALA A 72 3.02 -27.14 5.30
CA ALA A 72 4.18 -27.98 5.55
C ALA A 72 3.77 -29.30 6.23
N ALA A 73 4.57 -30.34 6.03
CA ALA A 73 4.45 -31.60 6.78
C ALA A 73 4.98 -31.44 8.21
N GLN A 74 6.03 -30.62 8.36
CA GLN A 74 6.69 -30.26 9.59
C GLN A 74 7.53 -29.01 9.34
N LEU A 75 7.82 -28.23 10.36
CA LEU A 75 8.75 -27.11 10.31
C LEU A 75 9.59 -27.14 11.60
N LEU A 76 10.91 -27.28 11.46
CA LEU A 76 11.82 -27.35 12.61
C LEU A 76 12.19 -25.95 13.12
N PRO A 77 12.63 -25.81 14.38
CA PRO A 77 13.11 -24.53 14.91
C PRO A 77 14.18 -23.90 14.02
N GLY A 78 14.02 -22.60 13.71
CA GLY A 78 14.87 -21.84 12.80
C GLY A 78 14.57 -22.01 11.32
N GLU A 79 13.63 -22.86 10.93
CA GLU A 79 13.22 -23.03 9.54
C GLU A 79 12.09 -22.09 9.14
N SER A 80 11.93 -21.92 7.83
CA SER A 80 10.83 -21.18 7.23
C SER A 80 10.30 -21.89 5.99
N VAL A 81 9.06 -21.64 5.65
CA VAL A 81 8.43 -22.08 4.40
C VAL A 81 7.68 -20.93 3.75
N ALA A 82 7.92 -20.73 2.46
CA ALA A 82 7.15 -19.80 1.64
C ALA A 82 5.96 -20.55 1.02
N PHE A 83 4.80 -19.93 0.99
CA PHE A 83 3.58 -20.49 0.44
C PHE A 83 2.67 -19.40 -0.10
N HIS A 84 1.51 -19.76 -0.63
CA HIS A 84 0.48 -18.84 -1.08
C HIS A 84 -0.79 -19.04 -0.26
N TYR A 85 -1.34 -17.95 0.29
CA TYR A 85 -2.56 -17.97 1.09
C TYR A 85 -3.07 -16.55 1.37
N PRO A 86 -4.37 -16.26 1.22
CA PRO A 86 -5.47 -17.19 0.90
C PRO A 86 -5.50 -17.66 -0.54
N ASP A 87 -5.06 -16.84 -1.51
CA ASP A 87 -5.09 -17.13 -2.93
C ASP A 87 -3.70 -17.43 -3.50
N GLU A 88 -3.63 -17.88 -4.76
CA GLU A 88 -2.35 -18.24 -5.39
C GLU A 88 -1.44 -17.02 -5.67
N GLU A 89 -1.99 -15.81 -5.70
CA GLU A 89 -1.24 -14.56 -5.82
C GLU A 89 -0.71 -14.04 -4.49
N ASP A 90 -1.30 -14.48 -3.37
CA ASP A 90 -0.98 -14.00 -2.02
C ASP A 90 0.22 -14.73 -1.43
N LYS A 91 1.38 -14.12 -1.60
CA LYS A 91 2.63 -14.64 -1.03
C LYS A 91 2.64 -14.54 0.48
N ALA A 92 2.98 -15.63 1.13
CA ALA A 92 3.08 -15.73 2.57
C ALA A 92 4.34 -16.48 3.00
N VAL A 93 4.75 -16.29 4.24
CA VAL A 93 5.87 -16.98 4.87
C VAL A 93 5.47 -17.44 6.26
N ALA A 94 5.79 -18.68 6.59
CA ALA A 94 5.75 -19.20 7.95
C ALA A 94 7.18 -19.39 8.44
N VAL A 95 7.43 -19.03 9.69
CA VAL A 95 8.71 -19.24 10.37
C VAL A 95 8.48 -19.94 11.70
N ARG A 96 9.38 -20.84 12.06
CA ARG A 96 9.46 -21.39 13.40
C ARG A 96 10.70 -20.82 14.07
N LEU A 97 10.49 -20.03 15.10
CA LEU A 97 11.59 -19.47 15.91
C LEU A 97 12.31 -20.58 16.69
N ASP A 98 13.52 -20.29 17.17
CA ASP A 98 14.34 -21.28 17.89
C ASP A 98 13.70 -21.75 19.21
N ASP A 99 12.80 -20.97 19.79
CA ASP A 99 12.00 -21.34 20.96
C ASP A 99 10.76 -22.21 20.64
N GLY A 100 10.57 -22.54 19.35
CA GLY A 100 9.42 -23.32 18.87
C GLY A 100 8.19 -22.49 18.51
N THR A 101 8.19 -21.17 18.73
CA THR A 101 7.07 -20.30 18.34
C THR A 101 6.86 -20.36 16.83
N LEU A 102 5.61 -20.62 16.42
CA LEU A 102 5.21 -20.63 15.02
C LEU A 102 4.55 -19.28 14.66
N ALA A 103 5.07 -18.62 13.66
CA ALA A 103 4.54 -17.33 13.19
C ALA A 103 4.34 -17.33 11.68
N GLY A 104 3.25 -16.74 11.21
CA GLY A 104 2.90 -16.62 9.80
C GLY A 104 2.56 -15.20 9.40
N TYR A 105 3.05 -14.78 8.25
CA TYR A 105 2.86 -13.42 7.74
C TYR A 105 2.65 -13.40 6.23
N SER A 106 1.99 -12.34 5.76
CA SER A 106 2.10 -11.97 4.36
C SER A 106 3.56 -11.67 4.03
N ALA A 107 4.07 -12.26 2.95
CA ALA A 107 5.43 -12.00 2.46
C ALA A 107 5.48 -10.78 1.52
N ILE A 108 4.52 -9.87 1.64
CA ILE A 108 4.41 -8.65 0.84
C ILE A 108 4.70 -7.45 1.74
N CYS A 109 5.77 -6.73 1.43
CA CYS A 109 6.21 -5.55 2.18
C CYS A 109 5.17 -4.44 2.14
N THR A 110 4.83 -3.89 3.31
CA THR A 110 3.81 -2.84 3.45
C THR A 110 4.27 -1.47 2.94
N HIS A 111 5.53 -1.34 2.47
CA HIS A 111 6.02 -0.13 1.81
C HIS A 111 5.57 -0.07 0.34
N LEU A 112 6.14 -0.88 -0.52
CA LEU A 112 5.90 -0.90 -1.97
C LEU A 112 5.78 -2.32 -2.54
N ALA A 113 5.15 -3.22 -1.78
CA ALA A 113 4.80 -4.59 -2.19
C ALA A 113 5.97 -5.47 -2.67
N CYS A 114 7.22 -5.16 -2.28
CA CYS A 114 8.35 -6.05 -2.51
C CYS A 114 8.24 -7.33 -1.66
N ALA A 115 8.91 -8.39 -2.07
CA ALA A 115 8.96 -9.62 -1.29
C ALA A 115 9.71 -9.44 0.03
N VAL A 116 9.14 -9.97 1.10
CA VAL A 116 9.77 -10.09 2.42
C VAL A 116 10.37 -11.49 2.55
N LEU A 117 11.61 -11.55 3.03
CA LEU A 117 12.38 -12.78 3.16
C LEU A 117 12.71 -13.07 4.63
N TRP A 118 12.67 -14.34 5.02
CA TRP A 118 13.19 -14.77 6.31
C TRP A 118 14.72 -14.76 6.30
N ARG A 119 15.31 -14.13 7.30
CA ARG A 119 16.77 -14.05 7.50
C ARG A 119 17.11 -14.49 8.93
N LYS A 120 17.39 -15.78 9.09
CA LYS A 120 17.81 -16.37 10.36
C LYS A 120 19.14 -15.81 10.88
N ASP A 121 20.00 -15.40 9.96
CA ASP A 121 21.35 -14.84 10.21
C ASP A 121 21.34 -13.39 10.69
N ARG A 122 20.18 -12.75 10.85
CA ARG A 122 20.02 -11.34 11.24
C ARG A 122 19.23 -11.23 12.54
N GLY A 123 19.61 -10.22 13.36
CA GLY A 123 19.00 -10.04 14.68
C GLY A 123 19.33 -11.18 15.66
N SER A 124 18.68 -11.17 16.82
CA SER A 124 18.87 -12.20 17.84
C SER A 124 18.02 -13.45 17.64
N GLU A 125 16.88 -13.31 16.99
CA GLU A 125 15.89 -14.38 16.74
C GLU A 125 15.57 -14.57 15.25
N GLY A 126 16.37 -13.94 14.36
CA GLY A 126 16.06 -13.81 12.94
C GLY A 126 15.16 -12.61 12.66
N GLU A 127 15.09 -12.21 11.40
CA GLU A 127 14.32 -11.05 10.95
C GLU A 127 13.54 -11.37 9.67
N LEU A 128 12.40 -10.72 9.50
CA LEU A 128 11.71 -10.64 8.23
C LEU A 128 12.21 -9.38 7.51
N TYR A 129 12.92 -9.57 6.40
CA TYR A 129 13.67 -8.52 5.72
C TYR A 129 13.16 -8.27 4.30
N CYS A 130 12.95 -7.02 3.97
CA CYS A 130 12.62 -6.57 2.62
C CYS A 130 13.85 -5.90 1.97
N PRO A 131 14.46 -6.50 0.92
CA PRO A 131 15.71 -6.00 0.34
C PRO A 131 15.55 -4.74 -0.50
N CYS A 132 14.35 -4.38 -0.92
CA CYS A 132 14.14 -3.23 -1.82
C CYS A 132 14.54 -1.89 -1.17
N HIS A 133 14.13 -1.67 0.08
CA HIS A 133 14.40 -0.43 0.82
C HIS A 133 14.77 -0.72 2.28
N GLU A 134 15.36 -1.88 2.53
CA GLU A 134 15.86 -2.29 3.84
C GLU A 134 14.81 -2.27 4.97
N GLY A 135 13.56 -2.56 4.62
CA GLY A 135 12.49 -2.73 5.61
C GLY A 135 12.74 -3.96 6.47
N VAL A 136 12.64 -3.82 7.78
CA VAL A 136 12.84 -4.91 8.75
C VAL A 136 11.62 -5.04 9.61
N PHE A 137 11.18 -6.28 9.82
CA PHE A 137 10.06 -6.62 10.67
C PHE A 137 10.48 -7.67 11.69
N ASP A 138 9.99 -7.51 12.89
CA ASP A 138 10.16 -8.48 13.97
C ASP A 138 9.51 -9.83 13.61
N ALA A 139 10.24 -10.91 13.78
CA ALA A 139 9.78 -12.22 13.34
C ALA A 139 8.67 -12.81 14.24
N ARG A 140 8.52 -12.35 15.47
CA ARG A 140 7.52 -12.81 16.44
C ARG A 140 6.21 -12.07 16.32
N THR A 141 6.30 -10.74 16.12
CA THR A 141 5.14 -9.85 16.15
C THR A 141 4.68 -9.37 14.76
N GLY A 142 5.60 -9.34 13.78
CA GLY A 142 5.40 -8.74 12.47
C GLY A 142 5.51 -7.22 12.46
N GLU A 143 5.83 -6.59 13.61
CA GLU A 143 5.96 -5.14 13.73
C GLU A 143 7.20 -4.63 12.99
N VAL A 144 7.12 -3.37 12.51
CA VAL A 144 8.26 -2.72 11.86
C VAL A 144 9.31 -2.38 12.90
N THR A 145 10.54 -2.85 12.70
CA THR A 145 11.69 -2.54 13.55
C THR A 145 12.67 -1.58 12.90
N ALA A 146 12.71 -1.53 11.55
CA ALA A 146 13.54 -0.58 10.81
C ALA A 146 13.04 -0.37 9.37
N GLY A 147 13.47 0.74 8.77
CA GLY A 147 13.20 1.09 7.38
C GLY A 147 11.88 1.83 7.17
N PRO A 148 11.47 2.03 5.90
CA PRO A 148 10.33 2.86 5.53
C PRO A 148 8.95 2.19 5.60
N PRO A 149 8.75 0.88 5.89
CA PRO A 149 7.40 0.31 5.95
C PRO A 149 6.52 1.07 6.97
N PRO A 150 5.30 1.49 6.58
CA PRO A 150 4.45 2.32 7.46
C PRO A 150 3.67 1.53 8.51
N ARG A 151 3.63 0.21 8.42
CA ARG A 151 2.81 -0.64 9.29
C ARG A 151 3.30 -2.08 9.32
N ALA A 152 2.89 -2.83 10.35
CA ALA A 152 3.17 -4.24 10.54
C ALA A 152 2.73 -5.10 9.34
N LEU A 153 3.34 -6.28 9.19
CA LEU A 153 2.88 -7.28 8.23
C LEU A 153 1.53 -7.87 8.66
N PRO A 154 0.57 -8.07 7.74
CA PRO A 154 -0.61 -8.86 7.99
C PRO A 154 -0.22 -10.27 8.44
N LYS A 155 -0.89 -10.80 9.47
CA LYS A 155 -0.61 -12.15 9.96
C LYS A 155 -1.40 -13.21 9.18
N VAL A 156 -0.76 -14.34 8.94
CA VAL A 156 -1.43 -15.57 8.55
C VAL A 156 -1.59 -16.44 9.79
N VAL A 157 -2.82 -16.79 10.10
CA VAL A 157 -3.12 -17.63 11.28
C VAL A 157 -2.73 -19.07 10.95
N LEU A 158 -1.80 -19.62 11.72
CA LEU A 158 -1.28 -20.96 11.56
C LEU A 158 -1.71 -21.84 12.74
N ILE A 159 -1.96 -23.11 12.44
CA ILE A 159 -2.15 -24.15 13.45
C ILE A 159 -1.22 -25.33 13.14
N GLU A 160 -0.71 -25.95 14.20
CA GLU A 160 0.02 -27.21 14.11
C GLU A 160 -0.90 -28.34 14.57
N GLN A 161 -0.99 -29.35 13.74
CA GLN A 161 -1.78 -30.58 14.06
C GLN A 161 -0.95 -31.54 14.89
N ALA A 162 -1.62 -32.52 15.49
CA ALA A 162 -0.97 -33.54 16.33
C ALA A 162 0.08 -34.39 15.57
N ASP A 163 -0.02 -34.47 14.25
CA ASP A 163 0.93 -35.14 13.37
C ASP A 163 2.13 -34.25 12.97
N GLY A 164 2.23 -33.03 13.52
CA GLY A 164 3.27 -32.06 13.22
C GLY A 164 2.99 -31.24 11.96
N SER A 165 1.94 -31.51 11.19
CA SER A 165 1.61 -30.78 9.99
C SER A 165 1.11 -29.37 10.33
N ILE A 166 1.52 -28.40 9.50
CA ILE A 166 1.20 -26.98 9.66
C ILE A 166 0.18 -26.55 8.63
N TRP A 167 -0.84 -25.87 9.10
CA TRP A 167 -1.97 -25.42 8.29
C TRP A 167 -2.19 -23.92 8.45
N ALA A 168 -2.39 -23.24 7.32
CA ALA A 168 -2.91 -21.87 7.28
C ALA A 168 -4.43 -21.90 7.30
N ILE A 169 -5.04 -21.16 8.24
CA ILE A 169 -6.50 -21.18 8.46
C ILE A 169 -7.16 -19.82 8.35
N GLY A 170 -6.38 -18.75 8.22
CA GLY A 170 -6.92 -17.40 8.16
C GLY A 170 -5.85 -16.34 8.00
N THR A 171 -6.29 -15.11 7.71
CA THR A 171 -5.45 -13.93 7.65
C THR A 171 -6.00 -12.83 8.53
N THR A 172 -5.16 -11.93 9.02
CA THR A 172 -5.55 -10.69 9.67
C THR A 172 -5.21 -9.50 8.78
N ARG A 173 -5.77 -8.34 9.07
CA ARG A 173 -5.30 -7.08 8.48
C ARG A 173 -4.05 -6.60 9.22
N SER A 174 -3.28 -5.71 8.59
CA SER A 174 -2.11 -5.10 9.24
C SER A 174 -2.54 -4.37 10.53
N GLY A 175 -1.86 -4.69 11.65
CA GLY A 175 -2.19 -4.15 12.97
C GLY A 175 -3.39 -4.78 13.67
N GLU A 176 -4.10 -5.72 13.01
CA GLU A 176 -5.21 -6.47 13.61
C GLU A 176 -4.68 -7.68 14.42
N SER A 177 -5.22 -7.92 15.59
CA SER A 177 -4.91 -9.13 16.34
C SER A 177 -5.54 -10.38 15.68
N VAL A 178 -5.00 -11.56 15.98
CA VAL A 178 -5.57 -12.83 15.49
C VAL A 178 -7.03 -12.97 15.91
N GLU A 179 -7.35 -12.62 17.15
CA GLU A 179 -8.71 -12.67 17.68
C GLU A 179 -9.66 -11.73 16.92
N GLN A 180 -9.23 -10.49 16.68
CA GLN A 180 -10.00 -9.53 15.88
C GLN A 180 -10.24 -10.02 14.45
N GLY A 181 -9.21 -10.59 13.81
CA GLY A 181 -9.30 -11.14 12.46
C GLY A 181 -10.26 -12.32 12.38
N LEU A 182 -10.19 -13.24 13.35
CA LEU A 182 -11.12 -14.37 13.46
C LEU A 182 -12.56 -13.88 13.73
N CYS A 183 -12.75 -12.95 14.65
CA CYS A 183 -14.05 -12.38 14.95
C CYS A 183 -14.68 -11.67 13.75
N ARG A 184 -13.90 -10.93 12.97
CA ARG A 184 -14.36 -10.29 11.74
C ARG A 184 -14.90 -11.33 10.75
N ARG A 185 -14.18 -12.44 10.59
CA ARG A 185 -14.61 -13.54 9.71
C ARG A 185 -15.83 -14.25 10.20
N PHE A 186 -15.88 -14.64 11.47
CA PHE A 186 -17.07 -15.27 12.04
C PHE A 186 -18.32 -14.42 11.89
N ARG A 187 -18.19 -13.08 11.94
CA ARG A 187 -19.32 -12.19 11.68
C ARG A 187 -19.78 -12.23 10.23
N ALA A 188 -18.87 -12.35 9.28
CA ALA A 188 -19.22 -12.45 7.87
C ALA A 188 -19.88 -13.81 7.55
N ASP A 189 -19.27 -14.91 8.00
CA ASP A 189 -19.69 -16.25 7.62
C ASP A 189 -20.75 -16.85 8.56
N ARG A 190 -20.64 -16.59 9.85
CA ARG A 190 -21.44 -17.21 10.92
C ARG A 190 -21.77 -16.24 12.06
N PRO A 191 -22.63 -15.25 11.80
CA PRO A 191 -22.97 -14.20 12.78
C PRO A 191 -23.59 -14.77 14.07
N ASP A 192 -24.29 -15.90 13.95
CA ASP A 192 -24.86 -16.65 15.06
C ASP A 192 -23.78 -17.17 16.03
N LEU A 193 -22.64 -17.64 15.50
CA LEU A 193 -21.52 -18.08 16.31
C LEU A 193 -20.69 -16.91 16.84
N ALA A 194 -20.50 -15.84 16.06
CA ALA A 194 -19.76 -14.68 16.49
C ALA A 194 -20.29 -14.09 17.80
N SER A 195 -21.63 -13.99 17.93
CA SER A 195 -22.28 -13.52 19.16
C SER A 195 -22.09 -14.47 20.34
N ARG A 196 -22.07 -15.79 20.08
CA ARG A 196 -21.93 -16.83 21.14
C ARG A 196 -20.51 -16.95 21.69
N ILE A 197 -19.49 -16.70 20.87
CA ILE A 197 -18.08 -16.77 21.26
C ILE A 197 -17.55 -15.44 21.82
N GLY A 198 -18.43 -14.43 22.01
CA GLY A 198 -18.06 -13.17 22.64
C GLY A 198 -17.29 -12.21 21.75
N CYS A 199 -17.42 -12.34 20.42
CA CYS A 199 -16.84 -11.36 19.53
C CYS A 199 -17.43 -9.96 19.80
N PRO A 200 -16.60 -8.93 20.07
CA PRO A 200 -17.08 -7.59 20.38
C PRO A 200 -17.93 -7.04 19.22
N ALA A 201 -19.02 -6.34 19.52
CA ALA A 201 -19.80 -5.68 18.47
C ALA A 201 -18.92 -4.70 17.67
N VAL A 202 -19.14 -4.57 16.36
CA VAL A 202 -18.48 -3.49 15.60
C VAL A 202 -19.17 -2.20 16.01
N GLU A 203 -18.55 -1.44 16.88
CA GLU A 203 -18.86 -0.02 16.97
C GLU A 203 -18.53 0.57 15.60
N GLY A 204 -19.53 1.15 14.96
CA GLY A 204 -19.48 1.54 13.55
C GLY A 204 -18.19 2.26 13.21
N GLY A 205 -17.39 1.65 12.36
CA GLY A 205 -16.18 2.24 11.82
C GLY A 205 -16.57 3.42 10.93
N GLY A 206 -16.83 4.56 11.55
CA GLY A 206 -16.66 5.84 10.88
C GLY A 206 -15.19 5.90 10.47
N ALA A 207 -14.96 6.12 9.19
CA ALA A 207 -13.65 6.49 8.70
C ALA A 207 -13.26 7.83 9.32
N GLU A 208 -12.64 7.80 10.50
CA GLU A 208 -11.86 8.91 10.99
C GLU A 208 -10.60 8.95 10.18
N GLY A 209 -10.66 9.68 9.06
CA GLY A 209 -9.46 10.15 8.38
C GLY A 209 -8.60 10.91 9.40
N PRO A 210 -7.26 10.94 9.21
CA PRO A 210 -6.37 11.64 10.11
C PRO A 210 -6.88 13.08 10.25
N ALA A 211 -7.18 13.47 11.49
CA ALA A 211 -7.59 14.83 11.83
C ALA A 211 -6.54 15.77 11.23
N ALA A 212 -6.99 16.64 10.34
CA ALA A 212 -6.17 17.72 9.83
C ALA A 212 -5.66 18.50 11.05
N ALA A 213 -4.35 18.55 11.21
CA ALA A 213 -3.70 19.35 12.24
C ALA A 213 -4.17 20.79 12.04
N GLU A 214 -4.90 21.31 13.01
CA GLU A 214 -5.26 22.72 13.03
C GLU A 214 -3.98 23.55 13.05
N PRO A 215 -3.90 24.64 12.26
CA PRO A 215 -2.75 25.53 12.30
C PRO A 215 -2.67 26.17 13.67
N GLY A 216 -1.66 25.77 14.45
CA GLY A 216 -1.40 26.30 15.78
C GLY A 216 -1.37 27.82 15.75
N THR A 217 -2.23 28.43 16.55
CA THR A 217 -2.18 29.85 16.88
C THR A 217 -0.83 30.14 17.49
N ALA A 218 -0.03 30.93 16.77
CA ALA A 218 1.26 31.44 17.23
C ALA A 218 1.06 32.16 18.56
N ARG A 219 1.52 31.53 19.65
CA ARG A 219 1.59 32.17 20.96
C ARG A 219 2.75 33.15 20.90
N THR A 220 2.42 34.42 20.85
CA THR A 220 3.37 35.53 20.95
C THR A 220 3.95 35.52 22.38
N GLU A 221 5.18 35.06 22.50
CA GLU A 221 5.94 35.24 23.76
C GLU A 221 6.38 36.70 23.90
N PRO A 222 6.25 37.32 25.08
CA PRO A 222 6.75 38.68 25.30
C PRO A 222 8.29 38.65 25.38
N ARG A 223 8.87 39.47 24.54
CA ARG A 223 10.32 39.73 24.48
C ARG A 223 10.76 40.37 25.76
N THR A 224 11.49 39.67 26.64
CA THR A 224 12.19 40.24 27.76
C THR A 224 13.43 40.96 27.24
N GLU A 225 13.50 42.26 27.53
CA GLU A 225 14.65 43.13 27.28
C GLU A 225 15.82 42.64 28.11
N ALA A 226 16.94 42.32 27.44
CA ALA A 226 18.19 42.00 28.09
C ALA A 226 18.88 43.29 28.53
N GLU A 227 18.98 43.42 29.82
CA GLU A 227 19.70 44.45 30.54
C GLU A 227 21.21 44.35 30.27
N THR A 228 21.82 45.45 29.87
CA THR A 228 23.27 45.61 29.62
C THR A 228 24.02 45.75 30.95
N PRO A 229 25.02 44.91 31.27
CA PRO A 229 25.87 45.18 32.42
C PRO A 229 26.94 46.20 32.05
N GLY A 230 26.94 47.29 32.85
CA GLY A 230 27.87 48.40 32.76
C GLY A 230 29.32 47.99 33.00
N ARG A 231 30.16 48.67 32.22
CA ARG A 231 31.60 48.76 32.31
C ARG A 231 32.00 49.49 33.62
N ARG A 232 32.82 48.85 34.44
CA ARG A 232 33.63 49.59 35.47
C ARG A 232 35.12 49.38 35.23
N THR A 233 35.75 50.40 35.15
CA THR A 233 37.16 50.86 35.21
C THR A 233 38.17 49.88 35.77
#